data_a31e7a16297bcf9dbf4dcd3266956f3d
#
_entry.id   a31e7a16297bcf9dbf4dcd3266956f3d
#
_cell.length_a   1.000
_cell.length_b   1.000
_cell.length_c   1.000
_cell.angle_alpha   90.00
_cell.angle_beta   90.00
_cell.angle_gamma   90.00
#
_symmetry.space_group_name_H-M   'P 1'
#
loop_
_entity.id
_entity.type
_entity.pdbx_description
1 polymer ?
#
loop_
_entity_poly.entity_id
_entity_poly.type
_entity_poly.pdbx_seq_one_letter_code
_entity_poly.pdbx_strand_id
1 'polypeptide(L)'
;LGEKSIPHIESSLQKSGLDFTLVQTERVWHASELAESAIREGYDVIVCASGDGTINEAINGIMKARKDGFTKSAFSALSIGTGNDFSGGTGIPTNLNDGLKSLVANKRKKIDIGLVKGGDYPEGRYFGNGIGVGFDAAVGNEAIKVRWTRGLPAYLIGVIKTVFLYYNPAQVEIVLDDSETIKQVSLMISV
;
A
#
# COMPACT_ATOMS: atom_id res chain seq x y z
N LEU A 1 9.86 -13.17 6.70
CA LEU A 1 8.51 -13.67 7.00
C LEU A 1 7.83 -14.21 5.73
N GLY A 2 7.91 -13.52 4.60
CA GLY A 2 7.25 -13.89 3.35
C GLY A 2 7.54 -15.30 2.87
N GLU A 3 8.80 -15.66 2.65
CA GLU A 3 9.19 -16.97 2.14
C GLU A 3 8.71 -18.15 3.00
N LYS A 4 8.70 -17.98 4.32
CA LYS A 4 8.23 -19.02 5.25
C LYS A 4 6.72 -19.27 5.18
N SER A 5 5.95 -18.31 4.68
CA SER A 5 4.51 -18.42 4.55
C SER A 5 4.08 -19.05 3.22
N ILE A 6 4.96 -19.10 2.22
CA ILE A 6 4.65 -19.60 0.88
C ILE A 6 4.07 -21.02 0.90
N PRO A 7 4.68 -22.03 1.54
CA PRO A 7 4.15 -23.39 1.52
C PRO A 7 2.75 -23.48 2.14
N HIS A 8 2.49 -22.68 3.15
CA HIS A 8 1.17 -22.64 3.79
C HIS A 8 0.11 -22.00 2.90
N ILE A 9 0.46 -20.91 2.22
CA ILE A 9 -0.42 -20.23 1.25
C ILE A 9 -0.76 -21.19 0.11
N GLU A 10 0.25 -21.78 -0.54
CA GLU A 10 0.05 -22.73 -1.65
C GLU A 10 -0.84 -23.91 -1.25
N SER A 11 -0.52 -24.57 -0.14
CA SER A 11 -1.32 -25.69 0.35
C SER A 11 -2.78 -25.29 0.63
N SER A 12 -3.00 -24.10 1.17
CA SER A 12 -4.36 -23.61 1.47
C SER A 12 -5.15 -23.30 0.22
N LEU A 13 -4.53 -22.68 -0.78
CA LEU A 13 -5.17 -22.35 -2.06
C LEU A 13 -5.48 -23.63 -2.85
N GLN A 14 -4.56 -24.59 -2.91
CA GLN A 14 -4.78 -25.89 -3.55
C GLN A 14 -5.96 -26.65 -2.93
N LYS A 15 -6.01 -26.72 -1.60
CA LYS A 15 -7.11 -27.37 -0.86
C LYS A 15 -8.46 -26.71 -1.12
N SER A 16 -8.46 -25.42 -1.43
CA SER A 16 -9.68 -24.65 -1.73
C SER A 16 -10.12 -24.79 -3.19
N GLY A 17 -9.37 -25.53 -4.03
CA GLY A 17 -9.70 -25.73 -5.44
C GLY A 17 -9.56 -24.47 -6.30
N LEU A 18 -8.84 -23.46 -5.83
CA LEU A 18 -8.56 -22.25 -6.60
C LEU A 18 -7.44 -22.52 -7.61
N ASP A 19 -7.66 -22.07 -8.84
CA ASP A 19 -6.62 -22.01 -9.86
C ASP A 19 -5.77 -20.74 -9.61
N PHE A 20 -4.48 -20.89 -9.45
CA PHE A 20 -3.60 -19.78 -9.15
C PHE A 20 -2.17 -19.94 -9.70
N THR A 21 -1.54 -18.81 -9.96
CA THR A 21 -0.11 -18.72 -10.26
C THR A 21 0.56 -17.90 -9.15
N LEU A 22 1.61 -18.45 -8.54
CA LEU A 22 2.39 -17.77 -7.52
C LEU A 22 3.70 -17.27 -8.13
N VAL A 23 3.95 -15.97 -8.00
CA VAL A 23 5.16 -15.31 -8.49
C VAL A 23 5.79 -14.51 -7.37
N GLN A 24 7.12 -14.57 -7.24
CA GLN A 24 7.88 -13.80 -6.27
C GLN A 24 8.40 -12.50 -6.91
N THR A 25 8.36 -11.42 -6.14
CA THR A 25 8.99 -10.16 -6.54
C THR A 25 10.50 -10.22 -6.35
N GLU A 26 11.25 -9.73 -7.32
CA GLU A 26 12.72 -9.77 -7.34
C GLU A 26 13.36 -8.41 -7.04
N ARG A 27 12.62 -7.32 -7.21
CA ARG A 27 13.11 -5.95 -7.08
C ARG A 27 11.99 -4.99 -6.70
N VAL A 28 12.36 -3.80 -6.32
CA VAL A 28 11.43 -2.69 -6.08
C VAL A 28 10.62 -2.41 -7.35
N TRP A 29 9.34 -2.14 -7.22
CA TRP A 29 8.36 -1.95 -8.28
C TRP A 29 8.02 -3.18 -9.12
N HIS A 30 8.61 -4.36 -8.86
CA HIS A 30 8.25 -5.57 -9.60
C HIS A 30 6.81 -6.01 -9.37
N ALA A 31 6.26 -5.76 -8.17
CA ALA A 31 4.84 -6.06 -7.89
C ALA A 31 3.89 -5.25 -8.78
N SER A 32 4.26 -4.03 -9.15
CA SER A 32 3.48 -3.21 -10.10
C SER A 32 3.42 -3.84 -11.48
N GLU A 33 4.56 -4.28 -12.00
CA GLU A 33 4.67 -4.90 -13.31
C GLU A 33 3.92 -6.23 -13.36
N LEU A 34 4.09 -7.07 -12.35
CA LEU A 34 3.40 -8.35 -12.22
C LEU A 34 1.88 -8.18 -12.14
N ALA A 35 1.40 -7.23 -11.33
CA ALA A 35 -0.03 -6.96 -11.19
C ALA A 35 -0.64 -6.43 -12.50
N GLU A 36 0.05 -5.52 -13.19
CA GLU A 36 -0.38 -5.01 -14.49
C GLU A 36 -0.45 -6.13 -15.54
N SER A 37 0.60 -6.97 -15.66
CA SER A 37 0.65 -8.09 -16.60
C SER A 37 -0.48 -9.08 -16.35
N ALA A 38 -0.62 -9.53 -15.11
CA ALA A 38 -1.66 -10.51 -14.75
C ALA A 38 -3.08 -10.01 -15.07
N ILE A 39 -3.37 -8.72 -14.86
CA ILE A 39 -4.67 -8.14 -15.25
C ILE A 39 -4.85 -8.17 -16.76
N ARG A 40 -3.83 -7.86 -17.54
CA ARG A 40 -3.88 -7.91 -19.00
C ARG A 40 -4.01 -9.34 -19.54
N GLU A 41 -3.46 -10.31 -18.82
CA GLU A 41 -3.59 -11.75 -19.10
C GLU A 41 -4.97 -12.32 -18.70
N GLY A 42 -5.79 -11.56 -17.98
CA GLY A 42 -7.16 -11.91 -17.66
C GLY A 42 -7.37 -12.57 -16.30
N TYR A 43 -6.43 -12.48 -15.37
CA TYR A 43 -6.65 -12.94 -13.99
C TYR A 43 -7.78 -12.18 -13.32
N ASP A 44 -8.69 -12.91 -12.68
CA ASP A 44 -9.87 -12.35 -12.00
C ASP A 44 -9.53 -11.66 -10.69
N VAL A 45 -8.50 -12.13 -10.00
CA VAL A 45 -8.07 -11.61 -8.70
C VAL A 45 -6.56 -11.52 -8.62
N ILE A 46 -6.07 -10.36 -8.27
CA ILE A 46 -4.66 -10.14 -7.93
C ILE A 46 -4.53 -10.21 -6.41
N VAL A 47 -3.67 -11.09 -5.92
CA VAL A 47 -3.44 -11.27 -4.48
C VAL A 47 -2.00 -10.88 -4.15
N CYS A 48 -1.83 -9.92 -3.27
CA CYS A 48 -0.51 -9.53 -2.78
C CYS A 48 -0.27 -10.11 -1.38
N ALA A 49 0.59 -11.12 -1.29
CA ALA A 49 1.03 -11.68 0.00
C ALA A 49 2.28 -10.93 0.48
N SER A 50 2.10 -9.82 1.17
CA SER A 50 3.20 -8.95 1.60
C SER A 50 2.76 -7.92 2.65
N GLY A 51 3.59 -6.89 2.87
CA GLY A 51 3.26 -5.69 3.63
C GLY A 51 2.86 -4.52 2.72
N ASP A 52 2.55 -3.37 3.34
CA ASP A 52 1.96 -2.19 2.70
C ASP A 52 2.75 -1.62 1.52
N GLY A 53 4.08 -1.69 1.56
CA GLY A 53 4.93 -1.21 0.47
C GLY A 53 4.67 -1.95 -0.85
N THR A 54 4.72 -3.28 -0.82
CA THR A 54 4.47 -4.12 -2.00
C THR A 54 3.00 -4.06 -2.43
N ILE A 55 2.07 -3.94 -1.47
CA ILE A 55 0.65 -3.70 -1.75
C ILE A 55 0.46 -2.40 -2.53
N ASN A 56 1.15 -1.32 -2.13
CA ASN A 56 1.09 -0.05 -2.84
C ASN A 56 1.65 -0.14 -4.26
N GLU A 57 2.75 -0.88 -4.46
CA GLU A 57 3.27 -1.16 -5.80
C GLU A 57 2.23 -1.90 -6.67
N ALA A 58 1.62 -2.97 -6.14
CA ALA A 58 0.60 -3.73 -6.86
C ALA A 58 -0.62 -2.85 -7.23
N ILE A 59 -1.09 -2.00 -6.31
CA ILE A 59 -2.17 -1.04 -6.58
C ILE A 59 -1.80 -0.13 -7.76
N ASN A 60 -0.57 0.38 -7.83
CA ASN A 60 -0.15 1.22 -8.94
C ASN A 60 -0.17 0.47 -10.29
N GLY A 61 0.24 -0.80 -10.32
CA GLY A 61 0.12 -1.65 -11.52
C GLY A 61 -1.33 -1.90 -11.93
N ILE A 62 -2.19 -2.19 -10.96
CA ILE A 62 -3.64 -2.34 -11.18
C ILE A 62 -4.24 -1.06 -11.78
N MET A 63 -3.90 0.09 -11.21
CA MET A 63 -4.45 1.36 -11.68
C MET A 63 -3.93 1.76 -13.07
N LYS A 64 -2.73 1.33 -13.46
CA LYS A 64 -2.24 1.44 -14.84
C LYS A 64 -3.11 0.63 -15.79
N ALA A 65 -3.32 -0.67 -15.52
CA ALA A 65 -4.17 -1.51 -16.34
C ALA A 65 -5.61 -0.97 -16.43
N ARG A 66 -6.14 -0.41 -15.34
CA ARG A 66 -7.48 0.21 -15.32
C ARG A 66 -7.61 1.43 -16.22
N LYS A 67 -6.57 2.25 -16.34
CA LYS A 67 -6.54 3.38 -17.30
C LYS A 67 -6.71 2.92 -18.75
N ASP A 68 -6.24 1.71 -19.04
CA ASP A 68 -6.32 1.11 -20.38
C ASP A 68 -7.60 0.25 -20.57
N GLY A 69 -8.56 0.36 -19.64
CA GLY A 69 -9.88 -0.27 -19.75
C GLY A 69 -10.00 -1.65 -19.09
N PHE A 70 -8.96 -2.18 -18.46
CA PHE A 70 -8.99 -3.46 -17.74
C PHE A 70 -9.56 -3.27 -16.33
N THR A 71 -10.88 -3.32 -16.17
CA THR A 71 -11.57 -2.94 -14.92
C THR A 71 -12.19 -4.08 -14.14
N LYS A 72 -12.13 -5.32 -14.65
CA LYS A 72 -12.87 -6.47 -14.08
C LYS A 72 -12.18 -7.13 -12.89
N SER A 73 -10.85 -7.11 -12.85
CA SER A 73 -10.09 -7.79 -11.80
C SER A 73 -10.26 -7.13 -10.44
N ALA A 74 -10.36 -7.95 -9.42
CA ALA A 74 -10.36 -7.54 -8.02
C ALA A 74 -8.94 -7.60 -7.43
N PHE A 75 -8.76 -6.95 -6.29
CA PHE A 75 -7.52 -7.01 -5.51
C PHE A 75 -7.77 -7.56 -4.12
N SER A 76 -6.84 -8.34 -3.61
CA SER A 76 -6.82 -8.79 -2.22
C SER A 76 -5.40 -8.77 -1.66
N ALA A 77 -5.28 -8.75 -0.34
CA ALA A 77 -4.01 -8.84 0.35
C ALA A 77 -4.00 -10.03 1.33
N LEU A 78 -2.86 -10.69 1.47
CA LEU A 78 -2.57 -11.61 2.55
C LEU A 78 -1.50 -10.98 3.44
N SER A 79 -1.90 -10.59 4.63
CA SER A 79 -1.09 -9.78 5.55
C SER A 79 0.04 -10.60 6.15
N ILE A 80 1.25 -10.44 5.65
CA ILE A 80 2.48 -11.05 6.15
C ILE A 80 3.57 -10.01 6.45
N GLY A 81 3.22 -8.73 6.36
CA GLY A 81 4.04 -7.59 6.75
C GLY A 81 3.95 -7.25 8.25
N THR A 82 4.55 -6.13 8.63
CA THR A 82 4.58 -5.65 10.03
C THR A 82 3.43 -4.70 10.34
N GLY A 83 3.10 -3.76 9.46
CA GLY A 83 2.01 -2.78 9.63
C GLY A 83 0.68 -3.39 9.21
N ASN A 84 0.56 -3.72 7.93
CA ASN A 84 -0.66 -4.23 7.31
C ASN A 84 -1.84 -3.25 7.39
N ASP A 85 -1.53 -1.96 7.30
CA ASP A 85 -2.49 -0.87 7.45
C ASP A 85 -3.55 -0.89 6.34
N PHE A 86 -3.16 -1.23 5.11
CA PHE A 86 -4.11 -1.40 4.00
C PHE A 86 -5.17 -2.44 4.33
N SER A 87 -4.76 -3.60 4.83
CA SER A 87 -5.70 -4.67 5.18
C SER A 87 -6.64 -4.24 6.29
N GLY A 88 -6.11 -3.63 7.36
CA GLY A 88 -6.91 -3.10 8.46
C GLY A 88 -7.93 -2.05 8.02
N GLY A 89 -7.49 -1.05 7.26
CA GLY A 89 -8.35 0.05 6.76
C GLY A 89 -9.40 -0.41 5.76
N THR A 90 -9.12 -1.45 4.98
CA THR A 90 -10.06 -2.00 4.00
C THR A 90 -10.93 -3.13 4.55
N GLY A 91 -10.71 -3.58 5.78
CA GLY A 91 -11.46 -4.69 6.40
C GLY A 91 -11.05 -6.07 5.87
N ILE A 92 -9.90 -6.18 5.22
CA ILE A 92 -9.26 -7.46 4.93
C ILE A 92 -8.65 -7.97 6.24
N PRO A 93 -8.83 -9.25 6.61
CA PRO A 93 -8.24 -9.77 7.85
C PRO A 93 -6.71 -9.63 7.86
N THR A 94 -6.18 -9.15 8.99
CA THR A 94 -4.72 -9.00 9.18
C THR A 94 -4.03 -10.29 9.62
N ASN A 95 -4.79 -11.33 9.92
CA ASN A 95 -4.31 -12.67 10.17
C ASN A 95 -4.29 -13.48 8.87
N LEU A 96 -3.19 -14.18 8.56
CA LEU A 96 -3.02 -14.91 7.31
C LEU A 96 -4.11 -15.98 7.07
N ASN A 97 -4.46 -16.75 8.10
CA ASN A 97 -5.45 -17.82 7.97
C ASN A 97 -6.85 -17.27 7.68
N ASP A 98 -7.22 -16.19 8.32
CA ASP A 98 -8.51 -15.54 8.11
C ASP A 98 -8.53 -14.78 6.78
N GLY A 99 -7.38 -14.22 6.36
CA GLY A 99 -7.18 -13.67 5.03
C GLY A 99 -7.41 -14.70 3.93
N LEU A 100 -6.84 -15.90 4.08
CA LEU A 100 -7.06 -17.02 3.15
C LEU A 100 -8.55 -17.45 3.10
N LYS A 101 -9.22 -17.55 4.24
CA LYS A 101 -10.68 -17.85 4.28
C LYS A 101 -11.49 -16.76 3.59
N SER A 102 -11.13 -15.49 3.82
CA SER A 102 -11.81 -14.34 3.20
C SER A 102 -11.62 -14.34 1.67
N LEU A 103 -10.43 -14.68 1.20
CA LEU A 103 -10.13 -14.81 -0.22
C LEU A 103 -11.01 -15.89 -0.88
N VAL A 104 -11.08 -17.08 -0.27
CA VAL A 104 -11.93 -18.19 -0.75
C VAL A 104 -13.42 -17.82 -0.74
N ALA A 105 -13.87 -17.07 0.28
CA ALA A 105 -15.26 -16.60 0.36
C ALA A 105 -15.60 -15.57 -0.74
N ASN A 106 -14.61 -14.99 -1.40
CA ASN A 106 -14.71 -14.07 -2.54
C ASN A 106 -15.71 -12.92 -2.33
N LYS A 107 -15.83 -12.41 -1.11
CA LYS A 107 -16.66 -11.25 -0.80
C LYS A 107 -15.95 -9.99 -1.26
N ARG A 108 -16.60 -9.21 -2.13
CA ARG A 108 -15.99 -8.02 -2.74
C ARG A 108 -16.69 -6.75 -2.28
N LYS A 109 -15.93 -5.69 -2.09
CA LYS A 109 -16.42 -4.33 -1.91
C LYS A 109 -15.62 -3.37 -2.78
N LYS A 110 -16.21 -2.23 -3.09
CA LYS A 110 -15.49 -1.12 -3.73
C LYS A 110 -14.82 -0.29 -2.65
N ILE A 111 -13.62 0.16 -2.95
CA ILE A 111 -12.89 1.13 -2.15
C ILE A 111 -12.37 2.22 -3.08
N ASP A 112 -12.20 3.42 -2.55
CA ASP A 112 -11.55 4.50 -3.26
C ASP A 112 -10.04 4.35 -3.19
N ILE A 113 -9.36 4.80 -4.24
CA ILE A 113 -7.90 4.85 -4.32
C ILE A 113 -7.50 6.29 -4.61
N GLY A 114 -6.69 6.85 -3.74
CA GLY A 114 -6.19 8.21 -3.90
C GLY A 114 -5.09 8.30 -4.97
N LEU A 115 -4.97 9.47 -5.57
CA LEU A 115 -3.92 9.81 -6.52
C LEU A 115 -3.23 11.10 -6.08
N VAL A 116 -1.94 11.03 -5.78
CA VAL A 116 -1.11 12.21 -5.52
C VAL A 116 -0.35 12.59 -6.79
N LYS A 117 -0.32 13.89 -7.10
CA LYS A 117 0.45 14.46 -8.21
C LYS A 117 1.26 15.65 -7.73
N GLY A 118 2.44 15.81 -8.31
CA GLY A 118 3.38 16.90 -7.99
C GLY A 118 4.61 16.41 -7.23
N GLY A 119 5.55 17.31 -6.95
CA GLY A 119 6.81 16.97 -6.32
C GLY A 119 7.55 15.84 -7.05
N ASP A 120 7.87 14.77 -6.33
CA ASP A 120 8.58 13.59 -6.87
C ASP A 120 7.68 12.70 -7.77
N TYR A 121 6.39 13.01 -7.88
CA TYR A 121 5.42 12.22 -8.64
C TYR A 121 4.66 13.08 -9.67
N PRO A 122 5.34 13.66 -10.67
CA PRO A 122 4.69 14.53 -11.67
C PRO A 122 3.60 13.79 -12.46
N GLU A 123 3.84 12.52 -12.78
CA GLU A 123 2.87 11.66 -13.48
C GLU A 123 1.79 11.08 -12.55
N GLY A 124 1.96 11.25 -11.27
CA GLY A 124 1.07 10.74 -10.23
C GLY A 124 1.49 9.39 -9.67
N ARG A 125 1.14 9.20 -8.40
CA ARG A 125 1.27 7.93 -7.68
C ARG A 125 -0.01 7.62 -6.94
N TYR A 126 -0.52 6.42 -7.11
CA TYR A 126 -1.69 5.95 -6.40
C TYR A 126 -1.34 5.50 -4.99
N PHE A 127 -2.26 5.71 -4.07
CA PHE A 127 -2.14 5.24 -2.68
C PHE A 127 -3.47 4.67 -2.19
N GLY A 128 -3.40 3.58 -1.43
CA GLY A 128 -4.58 2.89 -0.91
C GLY A 128 -4.77 3.04 0.60
N ASN A 129 -3.80 3.65 1.30
CA ASN A 129 -3.85 3.90 2.75
C ASN A 129 -4.09 5.39 2.99
N GLY A 130 -3.02 6.11 3.23
CA GLY A 130 -3.00 7.55 3.43
C GLY A 130 -1.75 8.17 2.86
N ILE A 131 -1.76 9.48 2.73
CA ILE A 131 -0.60 10.28 2.36
C ILE A 131 -0.37 11.35 3.42
N GLY A 132 0.87 11.51 3.85
CA GLY A 132 1.30 12.56 4.76
C GLY A 132 2.21 13.56 4.07
N VAL A 133 1.99 14.83 4.34
CA VAL A 133 2.80 15.95 3.84
C VAL A 133 3.38 16.72 5.04
N GLY A 134 4.64 17.10 4.97
CA GLY A 134 5.32 17.82 6.05
C GLY A 134 5.97 16.89 7.07
N PHE A 135 5.66 17.04 8.35
CA PHE A 135 6.30 16.29 9.45
C PHE A 135 6.22 14.77 9.28
N ASP A 136 5.09 14.24 8.88
CA ASP A 136 4.90 12.79 8.68
C ASP A 136 5.83 12.23 7.60
N ALA A 137 5.94 12.93 6.47
CA ALA A 137 6.88 12.56 5.42
C ALA A 137 8.35 12.63 5.89
N ALA A 138 8.70 13.63 6.70
CA ALA A 138 10.03 13.75 7.29
C ALA A 138 10.33 12.60 8.27
N VAL A 139 9.36 12.19 9.09
CA VAL A 139 9.48 11.00 9.98
C VAL A 139 9.75 9.74 9.16
N GLY A 140 9.00 9.52 8.10
CA GLY A 140 9.19 8.39 7.20
C GLY A 140 10.60 8.36 6.60
N ASN A 141 11.08 9.50 6.11
CA ASN A 141 12.42 9.64 5.55
C ASN A 141 13.52 9.39 6.58
N GLU A 142 13.38 9.86 7.82
CA GLU A 142 14.35 9.59 8.88
C GLU A 142 14.31 8.12 9.35
N ALA A 143 13.13 7.52 9.41
CA ALA A 143 12.97 6.11 9.77
C ALA A 143 13.67 5.16 8.76
N ILE A 144 13.59 5.45 7.47
CA ILE A 144 14.26 4.67 6.41
C ILE A 144 15.80 4.72 6.55
N LYS A 145 16.36 5.81 7.04
CA LYS A 145 17.82 5.96 7.27
C LYS A 145 18.33 5.10 8.42
N VAL A 146 17.45 4.62 9.30
CA VAL A 146 17.81 3.75 10.44
C VAL A 146 18.03 2.32 9.94
N ARG A 147 19.29 1.92 9.77
CA ARG A 147 19.65 0.63 9.15
C ARG A 147 19.76 -0.54 10.15
N TRP A 148 19.95 -0.24 11.45
CA TRP A 148 20.23 -1.25 12.48
C TRP A 148 18.97 -1.82 13.16
N THR A 149 17.80 -1.21 12.93
CA THR A 149 16.50 -1.73 13.39
C THR A 149 15.43 -1.48 12.33
N ARG A 150 14.27 -2.14 12.47
CA ARG A 150 13.14 -2.03 11.52
C ARG A 150 11.81 -1.94 12.28
N GLY A 151 10.75 -1.54 11.56
CA GLY A 151 9.40 -1.45 12.14
C GLY A 151 9.28 -0.31 13.16
N LEU A 152 8.51 -0.54 14.23
CA LEU A 152 8.19 0.46 15.22
C LEU A 152 9.41 1.15 15.86
N PRO A 153 10.50 0.46 16.25
CA PRO A 153 11.68 1.13 16.80
C PRO A 153 12.34 2.09 15.81
N ALA A 154 12.45 1.73 14.53
CA ALA A 154 13.00 2.63 13.51
C ALA A 154 12.10 3.85 13.32
N TYR A 155 10.79 3.67 13.34
CA TYR A 155 9.81 4.75 13.26
C TYR A 155 9.93 5.73 14.45
N LEU A 156 10.01 5.21 15.68
CA LEU A 156 10.19 6.06 16.89
C LEU A 156 11.48 6.88 16.84
N ILE A 157 12.57 6.31 16.37
CA ILE A 157 13.82 7.05 16.15
C ILE A 157 13.63 8.13 15.09
N GLY A 158 12.92 7.83 14.02
CA GLY A 158 12.53 8.79 12.99
C GLY A 158 11.74 9.96 13.60
N VAL A 159 10.74 9.69 14.43
CA VAL A 159 9.95 10.72 15.13
C VAL A 159 10.85 11.63 15.97
N ILE A 160 11.68 11.03 16.84
CA ILE A 160 12.58 11.80 17.73
C ILE A 160 13.49 12.69 16.90
N LYS A 161 14.15 12.14 15.87
CA LYS A 161 15.01 12.93 14.99
C LYS A 161 14.27 14.06 14.30
N THR A 162 13.08 13.79 13.80
CA THR A 162 12.27 14.77 13.07
C THR A 162 11.84 15.91 13.98
N VAL A 163 11.46 15.63 15.23
CA VAL A 163 11.16 16.67 16.23
C VAL A 163 12.33 17.64 16.44
N PHE A 164 13.55 17.12 16.52
CA PHE A 164 14.72 17.98 16.76
C PHE A 164 15.27 18.65 15.49
N LEU A 165 15.09 18.05 14.32
CA LEU A 165 15.72 18.52 13.07
C LEU A 165 14.75 19.30 12.17
N TYR A 166 13.47 18.97 12.19
CA TYR A 166 12.50 19.45 11.20
C TYR A 166 11.22 20.02 11.80
N TYR A 167 11.20 20.32 13.12
CA TYR A 167 10.05 20.97 13.74
C TYR A 167 9.94 22.42 13.29
N ASN A 168 9.35 22.61 12.11
CA ASN A 168 9.16 23.93 11.52
C ASN A 168 7.79 23.97 10.82
N PRO A 169 6.73 24.37 11.55
CA PRO A 169 5.40 24.51 10.96
C PRO A 169 5.43 25.53 9.83
N ALA A 170 4.83 25.17 8.70
CA ALA A 170 4.76 26.01 7.52
C ALA A 170 3.37 26.66 7.38
N GLN A 171 3.33 27.83 6.75
CA GLN A 171 2.07 28.35 6.26
C GLN A 171 1.63 27.55 5.04
N VAL A 172 0.41 26.99 5.10
CA VAL A 172 -0.15 26.16 4.04
C VAL A 172 -1.46 26.78 3.56
N GLU A 173 -1.71 26.63 2.28
CA GLU A 173 -2.98 26.93 1.64
C GLU A 173 -3.51 25.63 1.05
N ILE A 174 -4.70 25.22 1.51
CA ILE A 174 -5.38 23.99 1.08
C ILE A 174 -6.63 24.43 0.35
N VAL A 175 -6.78 24.01 -0.90
CA VAL A 175 -7.99 24.24 -1.69
C VAL A 175 -8.73 22.91 -1.80
N LEU A 176 -9.98 22.89 -1.35
CA LEU A 176 -10.86 21.71 -1.39
C LEU A 176 -11.86 21.87 -2.51
N ASP A 177 -11.92 20.90 -3.42
CA ASP A 177 -12.90 20.84 -4.52
C ASP A 177 -13.03 22.14 -5.31
N ASP A 178 -11.92 22.85 -5.52
CA ASP A 178 -11.82 24.14 -6.24
C ASP A 178 -12.71 25.28 -5.64
N SER A 179 -13.21 25.12 -4.41
CA SER A 179 -14.17 26.07 -3.82
C SER A 179 -13.76 26.60 -2.45
N GLU A 180 -13.38 25.76 -1.53
CA GLU A 180 -13.00 26.13 -0.17
C GLU A 180 -11.49 26.27 -0.04
N THR A 181 -11.03 27.42 0.46
CA THR A 181 -9.62 27.68 0.72
C THR A 181 -9.36 27.83 2.20
N ILE A 182 -8.52 26.97 2.75
CA ILE A 182 -8.10 26.99 4.14
C ILE A 182 -6.66 27.49 4.19
N LYS A 183 -6.41 28.57 4.93
CA LYS A 183 -5.04 29.11 5.18
C LYS A 183 -4.72 28.98 6.64
N GLN A 184 -3.68 28.23 6.95
CA GLN A 184 -3.25 27.99 8.34
C GLN A 184 -1.79 27.66 8.43
N VAL A 185 -1.24 27.78 9.65
CA VAL A 185 0.06 27.21 9.99
C VAL A 185 -0.16 25.76 10.33
N SER A 186 0.53 24.85 9.63
CA SER A 186 0.38 23.40 9.85
C SER A 186 1.73 22.71 9.93
N LEU A 187 1.85 21.77 10.86
CA LEU A 187 3.03 20.92 10.97
C LEU A 187 2.96 19.75 9.98
N MET A 188 1.77 19.22 9.78
CA MET A 188 1.51 18.13 8.84
C MET A 188 0.09 18.22 8.28
N ILE A 189 -0.08 17.66 7.11
CA ILE A 189 -1.39 17.39 6.48
C ILE A 189 -1.45 15.90 6.19
N SER A 190 -2.56 15.26 6.53
CA SER A 190 -2.80 13.85 6.26
C SER A 190 -4.12 13.68 5.52
N VAL A 191 -4.09 12.86 4.48
CA VAL A 191 -5.26 12.52 3.65
C VAL A 191 -5.44 11.01 3.59
#